data_f71d84db63b21fb5d86221dcf65bcbd7
#
_entry.id   f71d84db63b21fb5d86221dcf65bcbd7
#
_cell.length_a   1.000
_cell.length_b   1.000
_cell.length_c   1.000
_cell.angle_alpha   90.00
_cell.angle_beta   90.00
_cell.angle_gamma   90.00
#
_symmetry.space_group_name_H-M   'P 1'
#
loop_
_entity.id
_entity.type
_entity.pdbx_description
1 polymer ?
#
loop_
_entity_poly.entity_id
_entity_poly.type
_entity_poly.pdbx_seq_one_letter_code
_entity_poly.pdbx_strand_id
1 'polypeptide(L)'
;MPLALPMLDELVAAFPPLESGTSVCDLACGTGNAAFTVLMAYPDVHLTLLDKDPDLLTIAQGKLAEFQPTMTPLQATVTADGEPVPGGPYDVVMAALALHAIVGHDLEGAEAEGRYELIFQGIRDALVPGGHLLVGDHVGTLGLYRQMKAMERAGFTDIDCAWRQDDFFVCGGRLPE
;
A
#
# COMPACT_ATOMS: atom_id res chain seq x y z
N MET A 1 -2.43 8.92 -16.14
CA MET A 1 -1.71 7.66 -16.45
C MET A 1 -2.75 6.63 -16.88
N PRO A 2 -2.71 6.13 -18.12
CA PRO A 2 -3.80 5.31 -18.68
C PRO A 2 -3.95 3.92 -18.01
N LEU A 3 -2.88 3.39 -17.38
CA LEU A 3 -2.91 2.09 -16.69
C LEU A 3 -3.21 2.16 -15.19
N ALA A 4 -3.39 3.35 -14.62
CA ALA A 4 -3.65 3.48 -13.19
C ALA A 4 -4.98 2.84 -12.76
N LEU A 5 -6.06 3.02 -13.53
CA LEU A 5 -7.36 2.41 -13.21
C LEU A 5 -7.33 0.88 -13.33
N PRO A 6 -6.88 0.27 -14.46
CA PRO A 6 -6.70 -1.18 -14.51
C PRO A 6 -5.83 -1.73 -13.37
N MET A 7 -4.74 -1.04 -13.01
CA MET A 7 -3.90 -1.45 -11.88
C MET A 7 -4.66 -1.45 -10.54
N LEU A 8 -5.54 -0.47 -10.29
CA LEU A 8 -6.34 -0.43 -9.06
C LEU A 8 -7.35 -1.59 -9.00
N ASP A 9 -7.98 -1.95 -10.12
CA ASP A 9 -8.88 -3.09 -10.19
C ASP A 9 -8.12 -4.40 -9.89
N GLU A 10 -6.93 -4.57 -10.46
CA GLU A 10 -6.06 -5.72 -10.19
C GLU A 10 -5.50 -5.73 -8.77
N LEU A 11 -5.21 -4.54 -8.19
CA LEU A 11 -4.79 -4.44 -6.80
C LEU A 11 -5.86 -4.99 -5.85
N VAL A 12 -7.13 -4.62 -6.07
CA VAL A 12 -8.25 -5.11 -5.24
C VAL A 12 -8.52 -6.58 -5.51
N ALA A 13 -8.38 -7.05 -6.75
CA ALA A 13 -8.52 -8.47 -7.08
C ALA A 13 -7.45 -9.36 -6.41
N ALA A 14 -6.29 -8.78 -6.08
CA ALA A 14 -5.21 -9.47 -5.37
C ALA A 14 -5.40 -9.52 -3.84
N PHE A 15 -6.41 -8.85 -3.28
CA PHE A 15 -6.69 -8.92 -1.84
C PHE A 15 -7.04 -10.34 -1.41
N PRO A 16 -6.62 -10.77 -0.21
CA PRO A 16 -7.19 -11.95 0.40
C PRO A 16 -8.69 -11.72 0.66
N PRO A 17 -9.50 -12.77 0.84
CA PRO A 17 -10.88 -12.59 1.28
C PRO A 17 -10.91 -11.78 2.58
N LEU A 18 -11.59 -10.63 2.58
CA LEU A 18 -11.72 -9.76 3.74
C LEU A 18 -13.05 -10.00 4.45
N GLU A 19 -12.99 -10.11 5.78
CA GLU A 19 -14.18 -10.15 6.62
C GLU A 19 -14.62 -8.73 7.01
N SER A 20 -15.88 -8.62 7.47
CA SER A 20 -16.37 -7.36 8.04
C SER A 20 -15.52 -6.95 9.24
N GLY A 21 -15.11 -5.68 9.26
CA GLY A 21 -14.26 -5.13 10.30
C GLY A 21 -12.76 -5.35 10.11
N THR A 22 -12.31 -6.02 9.02
CA THR A 22 -10.89 -6.11 8.68
C THR A 22 -10.27 -4.72 8.59
N SER A 23 -9.13 -4.51 9.26
CA SER A 23 -8.41 -3.24 9.29
C SER A 23 -7.52 -3.09 8.05
N VAL A 24 -7.83 -2.12 7.20
CA VAL A 24 -7.10 -1.83 5.96
C VAL A 24 -6.51 -0.42 6.03
N CYS A 25 -5.21 -0.29 5.78
CA CYS A 25 -4.55 1.00 5.63
C CYS A 25 -4.29 1.31 4.15
N ASP A 26 -4.78 2.44 3.66
CA ASP A 26 -4.38 3.05 2.38
C ASP A 26 -3.23 4.01 2.63
N LEU A 27 -2.01 3.54 2.35
CA LEU A 27 -0.76 4.24 2.63
C LEU A 27 -0.46 5.27 1.53
N ALA A 28 -0.34 6.54 1.93
CA ALA A 28 -0.26 7.69 1.04
C ALA A 28 -1.47 7.74 0.08
N CYS A 29 -2.66 7.74 0.67
CA CYS A 29 -3.94 7.52 -0.01
C CYS A 29 -4.28 8.58 -1.07
N GLY A 30 -3.62 9.74 -1.05
CA GLY A 30 -3.91 10.85 -1.95
C GLY A 30 -5.38 11.24 -1.88
N THR A 31 -6.05 11.28 -3.03
CA THR A 31 -7.50 11.58 -3.11
C THR A 31 -8.40 10.35 -2.92
N GLY A 32 -7.87 9.20 -2.43
CA GLY A 32 -8.64 8.03 -2.06
C GLY A 32 -9.16 7.17 -3.23
N ASN A 33 -8.45 7.12 -4.35
CA ASN A 33 -8.89 6.30 -5.49
C ASN A 33 -8.77 4.79 -5.20
N ALA A 34 -7.67 4.35 -4.57
CA ALA A 34 -7.51 2.96 -4.17
C ALA A 34 -8.53 2.56 -3.10
N ALA A 35 -8.70 3.40 -2.08
CA ALA A 35 -9.73 3.23 -1.06
C ALA A 35 -11.15 3.12 -1.64
N PHE A 36 -11.48 3.93 -2.66
CA PHE A 36 -12.76 3.85 -3.36
C PHE A 36 -12.96 2.47 -4.00
N THR A 37 -11.95 1.96 -4.71
CA THR A 37 -12.03 0.64 -5.35
C THR A 37 -12.17 -0.49 -4.31
N VAL A 38 -11.47 -0.37 -3.17
CA VAL A 38 -11.62 -1.31 -2.06
C VAL A 38 -13.03 -1.31 -1.50
N LEU A 39 -13.61 -0.13 -1.22
CA LEU A 39 -14.97 -0.04 -0.65
C LEU A 39 -16.06 -0.51 -1.61
N MET A 40 -15.84 -0.43 -2.92
CA MET A 40 -16.74 -1.04 -3.92
C MET A 40 -16.83 -2.55 -3.79
N ALA A 41 -15.72 -3.21 -3.41
CA ALA A 41 -15.64 -4.67 -3.26
C ALA A 41 -15.89 -5.11 -1.80
N TYR A 42 -15.44 -4.34 -0.83
CA TYR A 42 -15.45 -4.64 0.60
C TYR A 42 -15.96 -3.45 1.43
N PRO A 43 -17.28 -3.18 1.43
CA PRO A 43 -17.84 -1.97 2.05
C PRO A 43 -17.74 -1.94 3.59
N ASP A 44 -17.56 -3.09 4.23
CA ASP A 44 -17.60 -3.23 5.68
C ASP A 44 -16.21 -3.29 6.34
N VAL A 45 -15.14 -2.93 5.64
CA VAL A 45 -13.80 -2.86 6.22
C VAL A 45 -13.62 -1.60 7.09
N HIS A 46 -12.70 -1.67 8.05
CA HIS A 46 -12.23 -0.50 8.77
C HIS A 46 -11.06 0.13 8.02
N LEU A 47 -11.30 1.27 7.39
CA LEU A 47 -10.34 1.93 6.52
C LEU A 47 -9.55 3.01 7.24
N THR A 48 -8.24 2.95 7.24
CA THR A 48 -7.35 4.07 7.59
C THR A 48 -6.85 4.74 6.32
N LEU A 49 -7.15 6.04 6.17
CA LEU A 49 -6.62 6.88 5.11
C LEU A 49 -5.39 7.60 5.66
N LEU A 50 -4.20 7.21 5.25
CA LEU A 50 -2.96 7.81 5.71
C LEU A 50 -2.34 8.65 4.60
N ASP A 51 -2.19 9.95 4.83
CA ASP A 51 -1.47 10.87 3.94
C ASP A 51 -0.83 12.00 4.73
N LYS A 52 0.24 12.59 4.20
CA LYS A 52 0.88 13.78 4.81
C LYS A 52 0.11 15.07 4.53
N ASP A 53 -0.68 15.10 3.47
CA ASP A 53 -1.40 16.28 3.00
C ASP A 53 -2.85 16.26 3.52
N PRO A 54 -3.23 17.21 4.43
CA PRO A 54 -4.57 17.25 4.99
C PRO A 54 -5.65 17.62 3.96
N ASP A 55 -5.30 18.32 2.88
CA ASP A 55 -6.26 18.69 1.83
C ASP A 55 -6.63 17.44 1.02
N LEU A 56 -5.66 16.57 0.73
CA LEU A 56 -5.91 15.29 0.06
C LEU A 56 -6.78 14.37 0.93
N LEU A 57 -6.52 14.31 2.24
CA LEU A 57 -7.36 13.56 3.18
C LEU A 57 -8.80 14.08 3.18
N THR A 58 -9.01 15.39 3.15
CA THR A 58 -10.33 16.00 3.08
C THR A 58 -11.06 15.60 1.78
N ILE A 59 -10.37 15.62 0.66
CA ILE A 59 -10.92 15.20 -0.65
C ILE A 59 -11.29 13.72 -0.61
N ALA A 60 -10.40 12.85 -0.08
CA ALA A 60 -10.63 11.43 0.04
C ALA A 60 -11.86 11.13 0.91
N GLN A 61 -11.95 11.73 2.09
CA GLN A 61 -13.10 11.58 2.97
C GLN A 61 -14.42 11.99 2.29
N GLY A 62 -14.43 13.12 1.58
CA GLY A 62 -15.60 13.58 0.83
C GLY A 62 -16.02 12.60 -0.27
N LYS A 63 -15.06 12.06 -1.02
CA LYS A 63 -15.29 11.05 -2.06
C LYS A 63 -15.90 9.77 -1.50
N LEU A 64 -15.43 9.31 -0.35
CA LEU A 64 -15.81 8.03 0.24
C LEU A 64 -17.07 8.11 1.13
N ALA A 65 -17.57 9.32 1.42
CA ALA A 65 -18.70 9.53 2.34
C ALA A 65 -19.99 8.79 1.92
N GLU A 66 -20.18 8.54 0.63
CA GLU A 66 -21.37 7.82 0.12
C GLU A 66 -21.44 6.36 0.59
N PHE A 67 -20.30 5.72 0.87
CA PHE A 67 -20.25 4.35 1.40
C PHE A 67 -20.54 4.30 2.90
N GLN A 68 -20.57 5.42 3.60
CA GLN A 68 -20.67 5.48 5.07
C GLN A 68 -19.68 4.55 5.78
N PRO A 69 -18.41 4.49 5.34
CA PRO A 69 -17.45 3.52 5.86
C PRO A 69 -17.06 3.84 7.30
N THR A 70 -16.63 2.81 8.04
CA THR A 70 -15.82 3.04 9.25
C THR A 70 -14.44 3.49 8.80
N MET A 71 -14.13 4.78 8.99
CA MET A 71 -12.97 5.41 8.37
C MET A 71 -12.23 6.30 9.37
N THR A 72 -10.91 6.15 9.42
CA THR A 72 -10.00 6.95 10.24
C THR A 72 -9.04 7.72 9.32
N PRO A 73 -9.21 9.04 9.15
CA PRO A 73 -8.18 9.86 8.50
C PRO A 73 -6.99 10.01 9.44
N LEU A 74 -5.79 9.80 8.95
CA LEU A 74 -4.55 9.91 9.71
C LEU A 74 -3.54 10.78 8.94
N GLN A 75 -3.35 12.00 9.41
CA GLN A 75 -2.32 12.87 8.85
C GLN A 75 -0.95 12.48 9.42
N ALA A 76 -0.12 11.86 8.60
CA ALA A 76 1.24 11.48 8.95
C ALA A 76 2.13 11.40 7.71
N THR A 77 3.42 11.64 7.90
CA THR A 77 4.44 11.42 6.88
C THR A 77 5.04 10.04 7.06
N VAL A 78 5.03 9.23 6.02
CA VAL A 78 5.74 7.96 5.98
C VAL A 78 7.04 8.15 5.19
N THR A 79 8.13 7.65 5.73
CA THR A 79 9.48 7.74 5.17
C THR A 79 10.09 6.36 5.01
N ALA A 80 11.06 6.23 4.09
CA ALA A 80 11.78 4.99 3.90
C ALA A 80 13.01 4.91 4.83
N ASP A 81 12.79 4.94 6.15
CA ASP A 81 13.79 4.93 7.21
C ASP A 81 13.66 3.75 8.20
N GLY A 82 12.66 2.89 7.99
CA GLY A 82 12.40 1.71 8.81
C GLY A 82 11.47 1.95 10.00
N GLU A 83 11.01 3.18 10.23
CA GLU A 83 10.03 3.46 11.28
C GLU A 83 8.67 2.81 10.93
N PRO A 84 7.96 2.26 11.93
CA PRO A 84 6.65 1.65 11.70
C PRO A 84 5.64 2.62 11.10
N VAL A 85 4.84 2.15 10.14
CA VAL A 85 3.73 2.93 9.59
C VAL A 85 2.74 3.27 10.71
N PRO A 86 2.40 4.58 10.89
CA PRO A 86 1.54 5.01 11.99
C PRO A 86 0.13 4.40 11.95
N GLY A 87 -0.48 4.24 13.13
CA GLY A 87 -1.89 3.87 13.30
C GLY A 87 -2.19 2.37 13.32
N GLY A 88 -1.17 1.53 13.10
CA GLY A 88 -1.31 0.07 13.18
C GLY A 88 -1.63 -0.47 14.58
N PRO A 89 -1.78 -1.79 14.75
CA PRO A 89 -1.56 -2.80 13.71
C PRO A 89 -2.72 -2.91 12.72
N TYR A 90 -2.39 -3.32 11.50
CA TYR A 90 -3.33 -3.51 10.40
C TYR A 90 -3.37 -4.97 9.95
N ASP A 91 -4.52 -5.44 9.45
CA ASP A 91 -4.62 -6.73 8.76
C ASP A 91 -4.07 -6.63 7.34
N VAL A 92 -4.30 -5.49 6.68
CA VAL A 92 -3.82 -5.22 5.33
C VAL A 92 -3.27 -3.80 5.24
N VAL A 93 -2.09 -3.65 4.65
CA VAL A 93 -1.59 -2.37 4.15
C VAL A 93 -1.58 -2.43 2.62
N MET A 94 -2.23 -1.47 1.99
CA MET A 94 -2.10 -1.26 0.54
C MET A 94 -1.36 0.04 0.25
N ALA A 95 -0.56 0.04 -0.81
CA ALA A 95 0.14 1.20 -1.32
C ALA A 95 -0.08 1.32 -2.82
N ALA A 96 -0.83 2.34 -3.26
CA ALA A 96 -1.16 2.55 -4.66
C ALA A 96 -0.47 3.82 -5.19
N LEU A 97 0.47 3.66 -6.14
CA LEU A 97 1.27 4.75 -6.72
C LEU A 97 2.00 5.59 -5.65
N ALA A 98 2.48 4.95 -4.60
CA ALA A 98 3.00 5.59 -3.40
C ALA A 98 4.50 5.32 -3.16
N LEU A 99 4.93 4.06 -3.25
CA LEU A 99 6.27 3.67 -2.80
C LEU A 99 7.38 4.33 -3.61
N HIS A 100 7.21 4.46 -4.93
CA HIS A 100 8.19 5.14 -5.79
C HIS A 100 8.43 6.59 -5.34
N ALA A 101 7.39 7.28 -4.87
CA ALA A 101 7.49 8.66 -4.39
C ALA A 101 8.09 8.75 -2.98
N ILE A 102 7.77 7.80 -2.08
CA ILE A 102 8.31 7.73 -0.72
C ILE A 102 9.80 7.38 -0.75
N VAL A 103 10.18 6.42 -1.59
CA VAL A 103 11.60 6.01 -1.75
C VAL A 103 12.43 7.12 -2.41
N GLY A 104 11.85 7.82 -3.40
CA GLY A 104 12.52 8.88 -4.15
C GLY A 104 12.99 8.44 -5.53
N HIS A 105 13.27 9.45 -6.38
CA HIS A 105 13.57 9.23 -7.80
C HIS A 105 15.06 9.27 -8.15
N ASP A 106 15.89 9.83 -7.26
CA ASP A 106 17.31 10.10 -7.53
C ASP A 106 18.26 9.02 -6.98
N LEU A 107 17.70 7.85 -6.60
CA LEU A 107 18.46 6.74 -6.02
C LEU A 107 18.67 5.62 -7.03
N GLU A 108 19.83 4.98 -6.98
CA GLU A 108 20.15 3.85 -7.87
C GLU A 108 20.78 2.67 -7.11
N GLY A 109 20.70 1.49 -7.71
CA GLY A 109 21.42 0.31 -7.27
C GLY A 109 21.12 -0.10 -5.82
N ALA A 110 22.17 -0.23 -5.02
CA ALA A 110 22.09 -0.69 -3.64
C ALA A 110 21.40 0.31 -2.70
N GLU A 111 21.50 1.61 -2.99
CA GLU A 111 20.84 2.65 -2.19
C GLU A 111 19.30 2.59 -2.37
N ALA A 112 18.82 2.48 -3.60
CA ALA A 112 17.41 2.27 -3.88
C ALA A 112 16.89 0.97 -3.22
N GLU A 113 17.63 -0.14 -3.31
CA GLU A 113 17.26 -1.39 -2.61
C GLU A 113 17.14 -1.20 -1.10
N GLY A 114 18.10 -0.54 -0.49
CA GLY A 114 18.09 -0.29 0.95
C GLY A 114 16.89 0.54 1.38
N ARG A 115 16.48 1.55 0.60
CA ARG A 115 15.28 2.35 0.87
C ARG A 115 13.99 1.54 0.73
N TYR A 116 13.88 0.70 -0.29
CA TYR A 116 12.74 -0.22 -0.42
C TYR A 116 12.69 -1.22 0.74
N GLU A 117 13.84 -1.76 1.18
CA GLU A 117 13.88 -2.67 2.33
C GLU A 117 13.42 -1.96 3.61
N LEU A 118 13.86 -0.73 3.85
CA LEU A 118 13.46 0.06 5.03
C LEU A 118 11.95 0.38 5.04
N ILE A 119 11.36 0.80 3.91
CA ILE A 119 9.90 1.03 3.88
C ILE A 119 9.12 -0.27 4.10
N PHE A 120 9.56 -1.40 3.55
CA PHE A 120 8.93 -2.70 3.80
C PHE A 120 9.07 -3.14 5.26
N GLN A 121 10.20 -2.85 5.93
CA GLN A 121 10.33 -3.08 7.37
C GLN A 121 9.34 -2.25 8.18
N GLY A 122 9.19 -0.96 7.87
CA GLY A 122 8.20 -0.09 8.52
C GLY A 122 6.76 -0.56 8.32
N ILE A 123 6.43 -1.08 7.13
CA ILE A 123 5.11 -1.67 6.86
C ILE A 123 4.94 -2.99 7.63
N ARG A 124 5.96 -3.86 7.63
CA ARG A 124 5.93 -5.11 8.40
C ARG A 124 5.62 -4.85 9.87
N ASP A 125 6.26 -3.88 10.48
CA ASP A 125 6.13 -3.58 11.90
C ASP A 125 4.77 -2.95 12.26
N ALA A 126 3.99 -2.55 11.26
CA ALA A 126 2.61 -2.06 11.38
C ALA A 126 1.54 -3.10 11.04
N LEU A 127 1.93 -4.31 10.65
CA LEU A 127 1.00 -5.40 10.32
C LEU A 127 0.84 -6.38 11.50
N VAL A 128 -0.33 -6.99 11.59
CA VAL A 128 -0.53 -8.16 12.47
C VAL A 128 0.24 -9.38 11.93
N PRO A 129 0.58 -10.40 12.77
CA PRO A 129 1.00 -11.71 12.25
C PRO A 129 -0.01 -12.25 11.22
N GLY A 130 0.48 -12.79 10.10
CA GLY A 130 -0.38 -13.18 8.96
C GLY A 130 -0.92 -12.04 8.11
N GLY A 131 -0.64 -10.78 8.46
CA GLY A 131 -1.11 -9.61 7.74
C GLY A 131 -0.49 -9.46 6.34
N HIS A 132 -1.16 -8.75 5.45
CA HIS A 132 -0.81 -8.65 4.04
C HIS A 132 -0.36 -7.26 3.63
N LEU A 133 0.66 -7.21 2.77
CA LEU A 133 1.03 -6.02 2.01
C LEU A 133 0.65 -6.21 0.54
N LEU A 134 -0.03 -5.22 -0.03
CA LEU A 134 -0.34 -5.15 -1.46
C LEU A 134 0.16 -3.83 -2.04
N VAL A 135 0.89 -3.92 -3.13
CA VAL A 135 1.51 -2.78 -3.81
C VAL A 135 1.05 -2.73 -5.25
N GLY A 136 0.39 -1.65 -5.63
CA GLY A 136 0.12 -1.29 -7.02
C GLY A 136 0.94 -0.06 -7.39
N ASP A 137 1.98 -0.20 -8.20
CA ASP A 137 2.88 0.91 -8.50
C ASP A 137 3.47 0.78 -9.91
N HIS A 138 4.30 1.73 -10.29
CA HIS A 138 5.17 1.61 -11.46
C HIS A 138 6.62 1.32 -11.03
N VAL A 139 7.41 0.77 -11.95
CA VAL A 139 8.73 0.24 -11.63
C VAL A 139 9.67 1.27 -10.99
N GLY A 140 9.58 2.56 -11.33
CA GLY A 140 10.40 3.61 -10.70
C GLY A 140 11.91 3.38 -10.86
N THR A 141 12.66 3.65 -9.77
CA THR A 141 14.13 3.56 -9.73
C THR A 141 14.67 2.15 -9.56
N LEU A 142 13.83 1.20 -9.14
CA LEU A 142 14.23 -0.18 -8.86
C LEU A 142 13.30 -1.17 -9.58
N GLY A 143 13.89 -2.09 -10.36
CA GLY A 143 13.14 -3.12 -11.07
C GLY A 143 12.32 -4.00 -10.11
N LEU A 144 11.12 -4.44 -10.54
CA LEU A 144 10.17 -5.19 -9.72
C LEU A 144 10.79 -6.39 -9.01
N TYR A 145 11.60 -7.20 -9.71
CA TYR A 145 12.28 -8.34 -9.10
C TYR A 145 13.11 -7.94 -7.87
N ARG A 146 13.85 -6.83 -7.95
CA ARG A 146 14.66 -6.34 -6.82
C ARG A 146 13.79 -5.77 -5.70
N GLN A 147 12.64 -5.14 -6.01
CA GLN A 147 11.66 -4.72 -5.01
C GLN A 147 11.10 -5.93 -4.25
N MET A 148 10.70 -7.02 -4.96
CA MET A 148 10.23 -8.26 -4.34
C MET A 148 11.33 -8.90 -3.46
N LYS A 149 12.60 -8.85 -3.88
CA LYS A 149 13.71 -9.31 -3.04
C LYS A 149 13.93 -8.43 -1.79
N ALA A 150 13.70 -7.14 -1.86
CA ALA A 150 13.72 -6.26 -0.69
C ALA A 150 12.55 -6.59 0.27
N MET A 151 11.37 -6.90 -0.26
CA MET A 151 10.23 -7.37 0.54
C MET A 151 10.53 -8.68 1.27
N GLU A 152 11.17 -9.66 0.59
CA GLU A 152 11.62 -10.92 1.19
C GLU A 152 12.62 -10.67 2.35
N ARG A 153 13.62 -9.79 2.14
CA ARG A 153 14.59 -9.42 3.19
C ARG A 153 13.96 -8.69 4.36
N ALA A 154 12.88 -7.94 4.14
CA ALA A 154 12.09 -7.31 5.18
C ALA A 154 11.26 -8.32 6.01
N GLY A 155 11.17 -9.59 5.58
CA GLY A 155 10.51 -10.68 6.33
C GLY A 155 9.14 -11.07 5.80
N PHE A 156 8.72 -10.59 4.63
CA PHE A 156 7.52 -11.07 3.97
C PHE A 156 7.75 -12.44 3.32
N THR A 157 6.69 -13.23 3.27
CA THR A 157 6.62 -14.54 2.61
C THR A 157 5.51 -14.55 1.57
N ASP A 158 5.42 -15.62 0.78
CA ASP A 158 4.43 -15.78 -0.29
C ASP A 158 4.36 -14.57 -1.23
N ILE A 159 5.53 -14.03 -1.56
CA ILE A 159 5.67 -12.84 -2.39
C ILE A 159 5.40 -13.22 -3.84
N ASP A 160 4.44 -12.55 -4.47
CA ASP A 160 4.06 -12.81 -5.86
C ASP A 160 3.73 -11.51 -6.59
N CYS A 161 3.82 -11.57 -7.93
CA CYS A 161 3.36 -10.54 -8.84
C CYS A 161 2.03 -10.98 -9.44
N ALA A 162 0.93 -10.40 -8.96
CA ALA A 162 -0.41 -10.73 -9.39
C ALA A 162 -0.74 -10.19 -10.79
N TRP A 163 -0.16 -9.04 -11.15
CA TRP A 163 -0.38 -8.41 -12.43
C TRP A 163 0.79 -7.53 -12.86
N ARG A 164 1.04 -7.46 -14.18
CA ARG A 164 2.03 -6.55 -14.76
C ARG A 164 1.64 -6.17 -16.18
N GLN A 165 1.68 -4.87 -16.47
CA GLN A 165 1.54 -4.34 -17.82
C GLN A 165 2.46 -3.12 -17.99
N ASP A 166 3.36 -3.19 -18.98
CA ASP A 166 4.42 -2.21 -19.20
C ASP A 166 5.24 -1.97 -17.90
N ASP A 167 5.29 -0.73 -17.43
CA ASP A 167 5.99 -0.35 -16.19
C ASP A 167 5.10 -0.46 -14.93
N PHE A 168 3.81 -0.75 -15.08
CA PHE A 168 2.89 -0.92 -13.95
C PHE A 168 2.82 -2.36 -13.49
N PHE A 169 2.65 -2.55 -12.18
CA PHE A 169 2.53 -3.87 -11.58
C PHE A 169 1.63 -3.86 -10.34
N VAL A 170 1.16 -5.04 -9.99
CA VAL A 170 0.59 -5.36 -8.67
C VAL A 170 1.38 -6.52 -8.12
N CYS A 171 1.94 -6.35 -6.94
CA CYS A 171 2.61 -7.42 -6.21
C CYS A 171 2.23 -7.36 -4.73
N GLY A 172 2.50 -8.41 -4.00
CA GLY A 172 2.24 -8.46 -2.57
C GLY A 172 2.96 -9.59 -1.89
N GLY A 173 2.77 -9.66 -0.59
CA GLY A 173 3.27 -10.71 0.28
C GLY A 173 2.55 -10.67 1.61
N ARG A 174 2.76 -11.68 2.44
CA ARG A 174 2.19 -11.74 3.79
C ARG A 174 3.26 -11.96 4.85
N LEU A 175 2.94 -11.62 6.09
CA LEU A 175 3.76 -11.99 7.22
C LEU A 175 3.50 -13.45 7.62
N PRO A 176 4.49 -14.15 8.17
CA PRO A 176 4.26 -15.41 8.88
C PRO A 176 3.25 -15.22 10.04
N GLU A 177 2.53 -16.30 10.37
CA GLU A 177 1.63 -16.36 11.53
C GLU A 177 2.38 -16.34 12.86
#